data_c9b599d2f2c7d3b74630840941ef3841
#
_entry.id   c9b599d2f2c7d3b74630840941ef3841
#
_cell.length_a   1.000
_cell.length_b   1.000
_cell.length_c   1.000
_cell.angle_alpha   90.00
_cell.angle_beta   90.00
_cell.angle_gamma   90.00
#
_symmetry.space_group_name_H-M   'P 1'
#
loop_
_entity.id
_entity.type
_entity.pdbx_description
1 polymer ?
#
loop_
_entity_poly.entity_id
_entity_poly.type
_entity_poly.pdbx_seq_one_letter_code
_entity_poly.pdbx_strand_id
1 'polypeptide(L)'
;IGGVAGGATAAARLRRLDEEAEIIVLERSGYVSYANCGLPYYLGGVIREKEKLTLQTPGSFRSRFNIDVRVREEAVAIDRAKKEVTVERLEDGSRYTERYDKLILSPGARPIRPPMPGIGLPGVFTLRTVEDTFAIREFMDEKKPCRAVVVGGGFIGLEAAENLIHAGLAVTLLQKDDQVLLPLDRDMAAGIHGYLRRKGLDLRLGQTVEGFEPMAGGGIRTLLAGAG
;
A
#
# COMPACT_ATOMS: atom_id res chain seq x y z
N ILE A 1 -17.66 4.89 0.42
CA ILE A 1 -16.85 3.76 -0.06
C ILE A 1 -15.39 4.11 0.15
N GLY A 2 -14.64 3.22 0.87
CA GLY A 2 -13.26 3.39 1.32
C GLY A 2 -13.15 3.98 2.73
N GLY A 3 -12.49 3.26 3.64
CA GLY A 3 -12.46 3.53 5.08
C GLY A 3 -11.12 4.07 5.61
N VAL A 4 -10.22 4.57 4.74
CA VAL A 4 -8.91 5.06 5.20
C VAL A 4 -8.90 6.59 5.25
N ALA A 5 -7.98 7.27 4.60
CA ALA A 5 -7.79 8.72 4.78
C ALA A 5 -9.05 9.53 4.40
N GLY A 6 -9.49 9.46 3.14
CA GLY A 6 -10.61 10.25 2.65
C GLY A 6 -11.94 9.88 3.30
N GLY A 7 -12.30 8.60 3.24
CA GLY A 7 -13.59 8.14 3.73
C GLY A 7 -13.75 8.23 5.25
N ALA A 8 -12.73 7.82 6.02
CA ALA A 8 -12.75 7.93 7.48
C ALA A 8 -12.86 9.40 7.94
N THR A 9 -12.11 10.30 7.31
CA THR A 9 -12.17 11.73 7.61
C THR A 9 -13.54 12.32 7.25
N ALA A 10 -14.08 11.98 6.07
CA ALA A 10 -15.39 12.43 5.65
C ALA A 10 -16.49 11.93 6.59
N ALA A 11 -16.49 10.64 6.94
CA ALA A 11 -17.46 10.06 7.85
C ALA A 11 -17.45 10.72 9.23
N ALA A 12 -16.27 10.91 9.82
CA ALA A 12 -16.12 11.61 11.09
C ALA A 12 -16.55 13.08 11.02
N ARG A 13 -16.33 13.76 9.87
CA ARG A 13 -16.79 15.12 9.68
C ARG A 13 -18.31 15.20 9.51
N LEU A 14 -18.89 14.30 8.74
CA LEU A 14 -20.34 14.21 8.56
C LEU A 14 -21.06 14.04 9.89
N ARG A 15 -20.61 13.13 10.75
CA ARG A 15 -21.19 12.94 12.09
C ARG A 15 -21.19 14.21 12.93
N ARG A 16 -20.14 15.02 12.85
CA ARG A 16 -20.08 16.32 13.55
C ARG A 16 -21.01 17.38 12.98
N LEU A 17 -21.47 17.22 11.75
CA LEU A 17 -22.39 18.15 11.09
C LEU A 17 -23.84 17.71 11.22
N ASP A 18 -24.08 16.41 11.38
CA ASP A 18 -25.40 15.82 11.50
C ASP A 18 -25.32 14.58 12.40
N GLU A 19 -25.86 14.72 13.60
CA GLU A 19 -25.84 13.66 14.60
C GLU A 19 -26.85 12.54 14.32
N GLU A 20 -27.89 12.83 13.53
CA GLU A 20 -28.96 11.89 13.20
C GLU A 20 -28.68 11.09 11.91
N ALA A 21 -27.72 11.53 11.09
CA ALA A 21 -27.42 10.84 9.84
C ALA A 21 -27.01 9.38 10.06
N GLU A 22 -27.56 8.47 9.27
CA GLU A 22 -27.05 7.11 9.17
C GLU A 22 -25.80 7.13 8.27
N ILE A 23 -24.67 6.69 8.82
CA ILE A 23 -23.38 6.70 8.11
C ILE A 23 -22.82 5.30 8.06
N ILE A 24 -22.68 4.77 6.85
CA ILE A 24 -22.10 3.46 6.56
C ILE A 24 -20.78 3.67 5.80
N VAL A 25 -19.73 2.98 6.24
CA VAL A 25 -18.43 2.95 5.57
C VAL A 25 -18.17 1.52 5.11
N LEU A 26 -18.01 1.33 3.80
CA LEU A 26 -17.62 0.06 3.19
C LEU A 26 -16.11 0.08 2.93
N GLU A 27 -15.39 -0.88 3.49
CA GLU A 27 -13.94 -1.02 3.33
C GLU A 27 -13.58 -2.45 2.91
N ARG A 28 -12.90 -2.56 1.78
CA ARG A 28 -12.49 -3.86 1.21
C ARG A 28 -11.45 -4.58 2.05
N SER A 29 -10.50 -3.84 2.64
CA SER A 29 -9.49 -4.41 3.53
C SER A 29 -10.06 -4.76 4.90
N GLY A 30 -9.25 -5.43 5.72
CA GLY A 30 -9.60 -5.70 7.12
C GLY A 30 -9.36 -4.51 8.05
N TYR A 31 -8.87 -3.36 7.52
CA TYR A 31 -8.38 -2.25 8.33
C TYR A 31 -8.96 -0.92 7.87
N VAL A 32 -9.30 -0.08 8.83
CA VAL A 32 -9.80 1.28 8.60
C VAL A 32 -8.91 2.29 9.30
N SER A 33 -8.87 3.52 8.77
CA SER A 33 -8.17 4.65 9.41
C SER A 33 -6.76 4.28 9.88
N TYR A 34 -6.00 3.62 9.05
CA TYR A 34 -4.62 3.27 9.35
C TYR A 34 -3.62 4.32 8.83
N ALA A 35 -2.43 4.31 9.43
CA ALA A 35 -1.35 5.22 9.08
C ALA A 35 -0.64 4.75 7.80
N ASN A 36 -1.11 5.18 6.62
CA ASN A 36 -0.50 4.84 5.32
C ASN A 36 1.02 5.13 5.29
N CYS A 37 1.42 6.31 5.77
CA CYS A 37 2.83 6.70 5.81
C CYS A 37 3.64 5.92 6.86
N GLY A 38 2.98 5.19 7.77
CA GLY A 38 3.63 4.33 8.77
C GLY A 38 4.05 2.96 8.23
N LEU A 39 3.49 2.53 7.09
CA LEU A 39 3.71 1.20 6.55
C LEU A 39 5.19 0.89 6.26
N PRO A 40 5.95 1.76 5.56
CA PRO A 40 7.39 1.54 5.37
C PRO A 40 8.17 1.51 6.69
N TYR A 41 7.80 2.34 7.67
CA TYR A 41 8.46 2.39 8.97
C TYR A 41 8.22 1.13 9.82
N TYR A 42 7.08 0.46 9.61
CA TYR A 42 6.85 -0.85 10.20
C TYR A 42 7.78 -1.92 9.58
N LEU A 43 8.02 -1.88 8.26
CA LEU A 43 8.98 -2.77 7.61
C LEU A 43 10.39 -2.60 8.19
N GLY A 44 10.82 -1.37 8.40
CA GLY A 44 12.12 -1.05 9.00
C GLY A 44 12.23 -1.35 10.50
N GLY A 45 11.13 -1.70 11.17
CA GLY A 45 11.11 -1.95 12.62
C GLY A 45 11.17 -0.67 13.48
N VAL A 46 10.99 0.50 12.88
CA VAL A 46 10.83 1.79 13.60
C VAL A 46 9.49 1.78 14.35
N ILE A 47 8.42 1.38 13.66
CA ILE A 47 7.14 1.03 14.29
C ILE A 47 7.17 -0.47 14.54
N ARG A 48 7.09 -0.89 15.80
CA ARG A 48 7.22 -2.30 16.20
C ARG A 48 5.89 -2.98 16.47
N GLU A 49 4.91 -2.24 16.90
CA GLU A 49 3.60 -2.73 17.33
C GLU A 49 2.59 -2.54 16.20
N LYS A 50 1.89 -3.62 15.83
CA LYS A 50 0.86 -3.60 14.76
C LYS A 50 -0.25 -2.59 15.05
N GLU A 51 -0.60 -2.47 16.30
CA GLU A 51 -1.67 -1.59 16.81
C GLU A 51 -1.37 -0.10 16.55
N LYS A 52 -0.10 0.27 16.45
CA LYS A 52 0.30 1.64 16.13
C LYS A 52 0.07 2.03 14.67
N LEU A 53 -0.12 1.05 13.78
CA LEU A 53 -0.54 1.31 12.40
C LEU A 53 -2.03 1.56 12.30
N THR A 54 -2.85 0.92 13.13
CA THR A 54 -4.31 0.99 13.09
C THR A 54 -4.80 2.07 14.06
N LEU A 55 -5.07 3.27 13.55
CA LEU A 55 -5.48 4.41 14.38
C LEU A 55 -6.88 4.24 14.97
N GLN A 56 -7.77 3.60 14.24
CA GLN A 56 -9.14 3.30 14.64
C GLN A 56 -9.54 1.89 14.20
N THR A 57 -10.55 1.36 14.86
CA THR A 57 -11.17 0.07 14.51
C THR A 57 -12.66 0.29 14.19
N PRO A 58 -13.36 -0.67 13.53
CA PRO A 58 -14.81 -0.59 13.37
C PRO A 58 -15.55 -0.36 14.69
N GLY A 59 -15.12 -1.04 15.76
CA GLY A 59 -15.68 -0.87 17.09
C GLY A 59 -15.50 0.55 17.66
N SER A 60 -14.32 1.15 17.46
CA SER A 60 -14.08 2.53 17.91
C SER A 60 -14.87 3.56 17.11
N PHE A 61 -15.08 3.33 15.81
CA PHE A 61 -15.97 4.15 14.98
C PHE A 61 -17.43 4.07 15.47
N ARG A 62 -17.88 2.86 15.81
CA ARG A 62 -19.22 2.65 16.32
C ARG A 62 -19.42 3.36 17.67
N SER A 63 -18.52 3.14 18.63
CA SER A 63 -18.67 3.65 20.00
C SER A 63 -18.47 5.17 20.10
N ARG A 64 -17.55 5.75 19.32
CA ARG A 64 -17.19 7.18 19.42
C ARG A 64 -17.99 8.07 18.49
N PHE A 65 -18.39 7.55 17.34
CA PHE A 65 -18.99 8.35 16.25
C PHE A 65 -20.35 7.81 15.81
N ASN A 66 -20.81 6.69 16.33
CA ASN A 66 -22.03 6.01 15.84
C ASN A 66 -22.01 5.82 14.30
N ILE A 67 -20.88 5.37 13.77
CA ILE A 67 -20.68 5.07 12.35
C ILE A 67 -20.62 3.56 12.18
N ASP A 68 -21.36 3.02 11.23
CA ASP A 68 -21.33 1.61 10.84
C ASP A 68 -20.17 1.39 9.85
N VAL A 69 -19.09 0.76 10.31
CA VAL A 69 -17.92 0.45 9.48
C VAL A 69 -17.89 -1.04 9.20
N ARG A 70 -18.04 -1.38 7.94
CA ARG A 70 -18.03 -2.75 7.45
C ARG A 70 -16.72 -3.01 6.69
N VAL A 71 -15.87 -3.83 7.27
CA VAL A 71 -14.60 -4.26 6.70
C VAL A 71 -14.77 -5.58 5.96
N ARG A 72 -13.86 -5.90 5.03
CA ARG A 72 -13.95 -7.04 4.11
C ARG A 72 -15.23 -7.05 3.28
N GLU A 73 -15.72 -5.86 2.99
CA GLU A 73 -16.88 -5.64 2.16
C GLU A 73 -16.54 -4.71 0.99
N GLU A 74 -16.67 -5.23 -0.22
CA GLU A 74 -16.30 -4.50 -1.44
C GLU A 74 -17.55 -4.00 -2.17
N ALA A 75 -17.59 -2.70 -2.46
CA ALA A 75 -18.56 -2.10 -3.35
C ALA A 75 -18.20 -2.48 -4.79
N VAL A 76 -18.96 -3.41 -5.40
CA VAL A 76 -18.67 -3.96 -6.73
C VAL A 76 -19.46 -3.29 -7.86
N ALA A 77 -20.57 -2.65 -7.55
CA ALA A 77 -21.36 -1.89 -8.54
C ALA A 77 -22.14 -0.75 -7.88
N ILE A 78 -22.41 0.30 -8.64
CA ILE A 78 -23.23 1.44 -8.23
C ILE A 78 -24.32 1.69 -9.27
N ASP A 79 -25.59 1.59 -8.86
CA ASP A 79 -26.73 2.02 -9.65
C ASP A 79 -27.13 3.44 -9.21
N ARG A 80 -26.75 4.42 -10.00
CA ARG A 80 -27.01 5.84 -9.69
C ARG A 80 -28.47 6.21 -9.79
N ALA A 81 -29.21 5.55 -10.68
CA ALA A 81 -30.63 5.85 -10.89
C ALA A 81 -31.48 5.38 -9.70
N LYS A 82 -31.16 4.20 -9.17
CA LYS A 82 -31.81 3.65 -7.98
C LYS A 82 -31.21 4.10 -6.67
N LYS A 83 -30.04 4.76 -6.71
CA LYS A 83 -29.21 5.08 -5.54
C LYS A 83 -28.88 3.85 -4.71
N GLU A 84 -28.36 2.83 -5.37
CA GLU A 84 -28.01 1.54 -4.78
C GLU A 84 -26.53 1.21 -5.03
N VAL A 85 -25.90 0.60 -4.04
CA VAL A 85 -24.55 0.01 -4.12
C VAL A 85 -24.67 -1.48 -3.92
N THR A 86 -24.17 -2.27 -4.88
CA THR A 86 -24.02 -3.72 -4.68
C THR A 86 -22.72 -3.97 -3.93
N VAL A 87 -22.82 -4.65 -2.81
CA VAL A 87 -21.71 -4.97 -1.90
C VAL A 87 -21.49 -6.47 -1.90
N GLU A 88 -20.22 -6.88 -2.00
CA GLU A 88 -19.78 -8.27 -1.87
C GLU A 88 -19.06 -8.45 -0.53
N ARG A 89 -19.48 -9.42 0.27
CA ARG A 89 -18.75 -9.86 1.45
C ARG A 89 -17.60 -10.77 1.01
N LEU A 90 -16.38 -10.37 1.27
CA LEU A 90 -15.19 -11.10 0.81
C LEU A 90 -14.91 -12.39 1.62
N GLU A 91 -15.65 -12.60 2.70
CA GLU A 91 -15.50 -13.81 3.52
C GLU A 91 -16.20 -15.02 2.91
N ASP A 92 -17.39 -14.82 2.33
CA ASP A 92 -18.23 -15.88 1.80
C ASP A 92 -18.68 -15.66 0.34
N GLY A 93 -18.32 -14.53 -0.26
CA GLY A 93 -18.71 -14.16 -1.62
C GLY A 93 -20.18 -13.76 -1.77
N SER A 94 -20.95 -13.68 -0.68
CA SER A 94 -22.35 -13.26 -0.72
C SER A 94 -22.48 -11.78 -1.11
N ARG A 95 -23.61 -11.46 -1.76
CA ARG A 95 -23.88 -10.08 -2.18
C ARG A 95 -25.17 -9.56 -1.59
N TYR A 96 -25.19 -8.28 -1.31
CA TYR A 96 -26.39 -7.55 -0.91
C TYR A 96 -26.39 -6.14 -1.52
N THR A 97 -27.52 -5.46 -1.41
CA THR A 97 -27.66 -4.09 -1.90
C THR A 97 -27.85 -3.14 -0.73
N GLU A 98 -27.07 -2.05 -0.74
CA GLU A 98 -27.18 -0.94 0.21
C GLU A 98 -27.73 0.29 -0.51
N ARG A 99 -28.73 0.95 0.07
CA ARG A 99 -29.32 2.19 -0.47
C ARG A 99 -28.62 3.41 0.12
N TYR A 100 -28.58 4.49 -0.64
CA TYR A 100 -27.98 5.74 -0.17
C TYR A 100 -28.75 6.98 -0.64
N ASP A 101 -28.76 8.02 0.17
CA ASP A 101 -29.17 9.37 -0.23
C ASP A 101 -28.02 10.14 -0.86
N LYS A 102 -26.86 10.05 -0.23
CA LYS A 102 -25.58 10.66 -0.66
C LYS A 102 -24.48 9.62 -0.62
N LEU A 103 -23.61 9.62 -1.62
CA LEU A 103 -22.51 8.67 -1.74
C LEU A 103 -21.18 9.42 -1.85
N ILE A 104 -20.21 9.04 -1.02
CA ILE A 104 -18.84 9.53 -1.08
C ILE A 104 -17.94 8.40 -1.56
N LEU A 105 -17.15 8.66 -2.59
CA LEU A 105 -16.19 7.72 -3.17
C LEU A 105 -14.77 8.11 -2.77
N SER A 106 -14.12 7.26 -1.97
CA SER A 106 -12.74 7.39 -1.55
C SER A 106 -11.99 6.06 -1.71
N PRO A 107 -12.03 5.43 -2.92
CA PRO A 107 -11.55 4.07 -3.13
C PRO A 107 -10.02 3.93 -3.03
N GLY A 108 -9.30 5.04 -2.94
CA GLY A 108 -7.84 5.04 -2.93
C GLY A 108 -7.23 4.64 -4.27
N ALA A 109 -6.09 3.94 -4.21
CA ALA A 109 -5.36 3.49 -5.39
C ALA A 109 -4.92 2.03 -5.20
N ARG A 110 -4.63 1.37 -6.30
CA ARG A 110 -4.06 0.03 -6.36
C ARG A 110 -2.69 0.08 -7.03
N PRO A 111 -1.68 -0.65 -6.54
CA PRO A 111 -0.40 -0.75 -7.23
C PRO A 111 -0.58 -1.31 -8.64
N ILE A 112 0.14 -0.73 -9.59
CA ILE A 112 0.23 -1.30 -10.93
C ILE A 112 1.15 -2.53 -10.85
N ARG A 113 0.66 -3.67 -11.30
CA ARG A 113 1.45 -4.89 -11.50
C ARG A 113 1.50 -5.15 -13.01
N PRO A 114 2.57 -4.72 -13.70
CA PRO A 114 2.68 -4.92 -15.13
C PRO A 114 2.66 -6.41 -15.48
N PRO A 115 2.10 -6.80 -16.62
CA PRO A 115 2.14 -8.19 -17.08
C PRO A 115 3.57 -8.54 -17.50
N MET A 116 4.35 -9.07 -16.55
CA MET A 116 5.73 -9.50 -16.81
C MET A 116 5.99 -10.88 -16.18
N PRO A 117 6.93 -11.68 -16.74
CA PRO A 117 7.30 -12.98 -16.18
C PRO A 117 7.68 -12.87 -14.70
N GLY A 118 7.19 -13.78 -13.90
CA GLY A 118 7.57 -13.91 -12.49
C GLY A 118 6.98 -12.85 -11.52
N ILE A 119 6.10 -11.94 -11.97
CA ILE A 119 5.49 -10.91 -11.10
C ILE A 119 4.69 -11.49 -9.93
N GLY A 120 4.26 -12.75 -10.04
CA GLY A 120 3.52 -13.47 -9.00
C GLY A 120 4.37 -14.40 -8.13
N LEU A 121 5.69 -14.42 -8.30
CA LEU A 121 6.56 -15.30 -7.52
C LEU A 121 6.52 -14.95 -6.02
N PRO A 122 6.58 -15.95 -5.12
CA PRO A 122 6.77 -15.73 -3.70
C PRO A 122 8.05 -14.91 -3.44
N GLY A 123 7.90 -13.77 -2.74
CA GLY A 123 9.01 -12.82 -2.52
C GLY A 123 8.97 -11.61 -3.47
N VAL A 124 8.05 -11.57 -4.45
CA VAL A 124 7.74 -10.36 -5.23
C VAL A 124 6.49 -9.71 -4.64
N PHE A 125 6.64 -8.53 -4.08
CA PHE A 125 5.59 -7.83 -3.33
C PHE A 125 5.29 -6.47 -3.95
N THR A 126 4.11 -5.96 -3.60
CA THR A 126 3.78 -4.53 -3.70
C THR A 126 3.54 -4.00 -2.30
N LEU A 127 3.81 -2.73 -2.07
CA LEU A 127 3.61 -2.08 -0.77
C LEU A 127 2.53 -1.01 -0.90
N ARG A 128 1.34 -1.27 -0.37
CA ARG A 128 0.22 -0.32 -0.41
C ARG A 128 -0.72 -0.42 0.78
N THR A 129 -0.94 -1.61 1.31
CA THR A 129 -1.92 -1.87 2.39
C THR A 129 -1.23 -2.39 3.65
N VAL A 130 -1.99 -2.48 4.73
CA VAL A 130 -1.53 -3.08 5.98
C VAL A 130 -1.21 -4.56 5.75
N GLU A 131 -2.05 -5.25 4.99
CA GLU A 131 -1.86 -6.66 4.64
C GLU A 131 -0.58 -6.88 3.84
N ASP A 132 -0.30 -6.04 2.83
CA ASP A 132 0.97 -6.09 2.08
C ASP A 132 2.17 -5.96 3.02
N THR A 133 2.09 -5.00 3.93
CA THR A 133 3.16 -4.72 4.90
C THR A 133 3.41 -5.91 5.82
N PHE A 134 2.35 -6.53 6.33
CA PHE A 134 2.46 -7.69 7.20
C PHE A 134 3.02 -8.89 6.44
N ALA A 135 2.58 -9.13 5.21
CA ALA A 135 3.10 -10.22 4.38
C ALA A 135 4.60 -10.05 4.07
N ILE A 136 5.03 -8.80 3.77
CA ILE A 136 6.46 -8.52 3.56
C ILE A 136 7.24 -8.74 4.86
N ARG A 137 6.73 -8.25 5.98
CA ARG A 137 7.41 -8.40 7.27
C ARG A 137 7.54 -9.86 7.69
N GLU A 138 6.47 -10.65 7.56
CA GLU A 138 6.46 -12.08 7.83
C GLU A 138 7.48 -12.82 6.96
N PHE A 139 7.50 -12.51 5.66
CA PHE A 139 8.51 -13.06 4.74
C PHE A 139 9.93 -12.71 5.17
N MET A 140 10.17 -11.46 5.60
CA MET A 140 11.50 -11.05 6.09
C MET A 140 11.89 -11.81 7.36
N ASP A 141 10.96 -12.00 8.28
CA ASP A 141 11.23 -12.70 9.56
C ASP A 141 11.47 -14.21 9.36
N GLU A 142 10.74 -14.83 8.43
CA GLU A 142 10.89 -16.26 8.11
C GLU A 142 12.13 -16.57 7.26
N LYS A 143 12.28 -15.85 6.15
CA LYS A 143 13.32 -16.13 5.15
C LYS A 143 14.65 -15.44 5.45
N LYS A 144 14.65 -14.42 6.31
CA LYS A 144 15.84 -13.63 6.71
C LYS A 144 16.69 -13.21 5.52
N PRO A 145 16.10 -12.55 4.50
CA PRO A 145 16.84 -12.15 3.32
C PRO A 145 17.94 -11.16 3.70
N CYS A 146 19.10 -11.26 3.08
CA CYS A 146 20.20 -10.30 3.25
C CYS A 146 20.15 -9.18 2.20
N ARG A 147 19.34 -9.33 1.15
CA ARG A 147 19.25 -8.37 0.03
C ARG A 147 17.80 -8.13 -0.35
N ALA A 148 17.53 -6.91 -0.84
CA ALA A 148 16.26 -6.56 -1.44
C ALA A 148 16.46 -5.71 -2.70
N VAL A 149 15.56 -5.86 -3.65
CA VAL A 149 15.47 -5.00 -4.83
C VAL A 149 14.16 -4.21 -4.73
N VAL A 150 14.26 -2.90 -4.82
CA VAL A 150 13.11 -2.00 -4.91
C VAL A 150 12.99 -1.51 -6.34
N VAL A 151 11.82 -1.68 -6.94
CA VAL A 151 11.55 -1.24 -8.31
C VAL A 151 10.66 -0.01 -8.30
N GLY A 152 11.22 1.12 -8.76
CA GLY A 152 10.57 2.42 -8.81
C GLY A 152 11.12 3.40 -7.76
N GLY A 153 11.62 4.53 -8.22
CA GLY A 153 12.21 5.60 -7.42
C GLY A 153 11.23 6.72 -7.05
N GLY A 154 9.94 6.41 -6.87
CA GLY A 154 8.95 7.32 -6.30
C GLY A 154 9.02 7.37 -4.77
N PHE A 155 8.14 8.17 -4.13
CA PHE A 155 8.12 8.33 -2.67
C PHE A 155 8.05 7.00 -1.91
N ILE A 156 7.11 6.12 -2.26
CA ILE A 156 6.94 4.82 -1.60
C ILE A 156 8.19 3.95 -1.76
N GLY A 157 8.79 3.92 -2.96
CA GLY A 157 10.00 3.13 -3.22
C GLY A 157 11.19 3.63 -2.42
N LEU A 158 11.37 4.94 -2.31
CA LEU A 158 12.45 5.53 -1.50
C LEU A 158 12.27 5.26 -0.01
N GLU A 159 11.05 5.44 0.52
CA GLU A 159 10.74 5.14 1.91
C GLU A 159 10.91 3.64 2.22
N ALA A 160 10.48 2.76 1.30
CA ALA A 160 10.71 1.32 1.44
C ALA A 160 12.21 0.99 1.45
N ALA A 161 12.99 1.56 0.51
CA ALA A 161 14.42 1.33 0.42
C ALA A 161 15.16 1.78 1.70
N GLU A 162 14.86 2.97 2.20
CA GLU A 162 15.40 3.49 3.46
C GLU A 162 15.12 2.55 4.63
N ASN A 163 13.86 2.12 4.76
CA ASN A 163 13.46 1.26 5.87
C ASN A 163 13.98 -0.18 5.75
N LEU A 164 14.16 -0.71 4.55
CA LEU A 164 14.81 -2.00 4.33
C LEU A 164 16.31 -1.93 4.67
N ILE A 165 17.00 -0.82 4.34
CA ILE A 165 18.39 -0.59 4.79
C ILE A 165 18.44 -0.50 6.32
N HIS A 166 17.51 0.22 6.94
CA HIS A 166 17.42 0.30 8.40
C HIS A 166 17.20 -1.07 9.06
N ALA A 167 16.44 -1.96 8.40
CA ALA A 167 16.27 -3.35 8.82
C ALA A 167 17.51 -4.24 8.57
N GLY A 168 18.59 -3.71 8.01
CA GLY A 168 19.87 -4.39 7.82
C GLY A 168 20.05 -5.09 6.47
N LEU A 169 19.18 -4.84 5.49
CA LEU A 169 19.31 -5.42 4.15
C LEU A 169 20.24 -4.57 3.27
N ALA A 170 21.00 -5.24 2.38
CA ALA A 170 21.62 -4.56 1.25
C ALA A 170 20.54 -4.29 0.18
N VAL A 171 20.32 -3.02 -0.15
CA VAL A 171 19.21 -2.64 -1.04
C VAL A 171 19.71 -2.07 -2.36
N THR A 172 19.19 -2.60 -3.46
CA THR A 172 19.31 -2.02 -4.79
C THR A 172 17.98 -1.38 -5.18
N LEU A 173 18.00 -0.11 -5.59
CA LEU A 173 16.83 0.56 -6.17
C LEU A 173 17.02 0.72 -7.68
N LEU A 174 16.05 0.19 -8.43
CA LEU A 174 15.99 0.26 -9.88
C LEU A 174 14.95 1.30 -10.29
N GLN A 175 15.35 2.29 -11.08
CA GLN A 175 14.46 3.28 -11.67
C GLN A 175 14.64 3.31 -13.17
N LYS A 176 13.54 3.23 -13.94
CA LYS A 176 13.58 3.22 -15.41
C LYS A 176 14.04 4.56 -15.98
N ASP A 177 13.70 5.65 -15.33
CA ASP A 177 14.08 6.99 -15.73
C ASP A 177 15.48 7.35 -15.20
N ASP A 178 16.03 8.45 -15.67
CA ASP A 178 17.36 8.94 -15.28
C ASP A 178 17.39 9.69 -13.93
N GLN A 179 16.26 9.75 -13.24
CA GLN A 179 16.16 10.33 -11.88
C GLN A 179 15.11 9.63 -11.04
N VAL A 180 15.25 9.74 -9.71
CA VAL A 180 14.17 9.47 -8.75
C VAL A 180 13.28 10.69 -8.60
N LEU A 181 12.07 10.51 -8.03
CA LEU A 181 11.13 11.60 -7.73
C LEU A 181 10.88 12.49 -8.96
N LEU A 182 10.38 11.93 -10.03
CA LEU A 182 10.11 12.62 -11.30
C LEU A 182 9.42 14.01 -11.20
N PRO A 183 8.61 14.30 -10.17
CA PRO A 183 8.06 15.65 -9.99
C PRO A 183 9.08 16.74 -9.62
N LEU A 184 10.30 16.37 -9.23
CA LEU A 184 11.36 17.32 -8.91
C LEU A 184 12.18 17.70 -10.14
N ASP A 185 12.76 18.89 -10.12
CA ASP A 185 13.76 19.32 -11.12
C ASP A 185 15.03 18.48 -11.01
N ARG A 186 15.76 18.32 -12.11
CA ARG A 186 16.94 17.43 -12.20
C ARG A 186 18.06 17.78 -11.22
N ASP A 187 18.32 19.05 -11.01
CA ASP A 187 19.33 19.53 -10.08
C ASP A 187 18.96 19.19 -8.62
N MET A 188 17.68 19.29 -8.28
CA MET A 188 17.17 18.88 -6.97
C MET A 188 17.27 17.37 -6.79
N ALA A 189 16.86 16.60 -7.80
CA ALA A 189 16.98 15.14 -7.78
C ALA A 189 18.44 14.65 -7.68
N ALA A 190 19.39 15.35 -8.32
CA ALA A 190 20.82 15.02 -8.25
C ALA A 190 21.37 15.06 -6.82
N GLY A 191 20.95 16.04 -6.02
CA GLY A 191 21.29 16.12 -4.60
C GLY A 191 20.80 14.90 -3.82
N ILE A 192 19.58 14.44 -4.12
CA ILE A 192 18.98 13.24 -3.51
C ILE A 192 19.77 11.99 -3.93
N HIS A 193 20.12 11.83 -5.23
CA HIS A 193 20.93 10.70 -5.69
C HIS A 193 22.24 10.57 -4.92
N GLY A 194 22.95 11.69 -4.73
CA GLY A 194 24.18 11.73 -3.96
C GLY A 194 23.95 11.33 -2.49
N TYR A 195 22.87 11.80 -1.88
CA TYR A 195 22.50 11.44 -0.52
C TYR A 195 22.21 9.95 -0.38
N LEU A 196 21.38 9.39 -1.25
CA LEU A 196 20.98 7.96 -1.22
C LEU A 196 22.21 7.04 -1.33
N ARG A 197 23.13 7.33 -2.26
CA ARG A 197 24.38 6.55 -2.42
C ARG A 197 25.25 6.61 -1.17
N ARG A 198 25.41 7.80 -0.55
CA ARG A 198 26.13 7.93 0.71
C ARG A 198 25.50 7.16 1.87
N LYS A 199 24.18 6.93 1.83
CA LYS A 199 23.44 6.08 2.80
C LYS A 199 23.52 4.58 2.49
N GLY A 200 24.28 4.18 1.49
CA GLY A 200 24.50 2.77 1.16
C GLY A 200 23.48 2.16 0.20
N LEU A 201 22.63 2.99 -0.42
CA LEU A 201 21.71 2.50 -1.45
C LEU A 201 22.47 2.28 -2.79
N ASP A 202 22.38 1.08 -3.35
CA ASP A 202 22.78 0.81 -4.74
C ASP A 202 21.70 1.38 -5.67
N LEU A 203 21.88 2.64 -6.07
CA LEU A 203 20.93 3.36 -6.92
C LEU A 203 21.30 3.19 -8.39
N ARG A 204 20.44 2.53 -9.14
CA ARG A 204 20.58 2.28 -10.59
C ARG A 204 19.45 2.96 -11.35
N LEU A 205 19.81 4.01 -12.08
CA LEU A 205 18.91 4.79 -12.93
C LEU A 205 18.99 4.27 -14.38
N GLY A 206 17.97 4.55 -15.20
CA GLY A 206 17.89 4.07 -16.58
C GLY A 206 17.72 2.56 -16.69
N GLN A 207 17.21 1.88 -15.67
CA GLN A 207 17.08 0.43 -15.63
C GLN A 207 15.62 0.00 -15.71
N THR A 208 15.26 -0.66 -16.80
CA THR A 208 13.92 -1.24 -16.98
C THR A 208 13.93 -2.71 -16.55
N VAL A 209 12.98 -3.07 -15.67
CA VAL A 209 12.76 -4.44 -15.25
C VAL A 209 11.84 -5.14 -16.26
N GLU A 210 12.22 -6.31 -16.73
CA GLU A 210 11.46 -7.13 -17.68
C GLU A 210 10.83 -8.36 -17.04
N GLY A 211 11.28 -8.75 -15.85
CA GLY A 211 10.73 -9.91 -15.17
C GLY A 211 11.51 -10.34 -13.94
N PHE A 212 11.09 -11.47 -13.40
CA PHE A 212 11.67 -12.10 -12.23
C PHE A 212 11.79 -13.60 -12.44
N GLU A 213 12.85 -14.21 -11.93
CA GLU A 213 13.09 -15.64 -11.99
C GLU A 213 13.50 -16.20 -10.62
N PRO A 214 13.05 -17.42 -10.28
CA PRO A 214 13.54 -18.08 -9.09
C PRO A 214 15.03 -18.46 -9.27
N MET A 215 15.80 -18.37 -8.19
CA MET A 215 17.20 -18.79 -8.19
C MET A 215 17.35 -20.18 -7.58
N ALA A 216 18.28 -20.98 -8.11
CA ALA A 216 18.70 -22.22 -7.45
C ALA A 216 19.29 -21.88 -6.09
N GLY A 217 18.77 -22.49 -5.02
CA GLY A 217 19.16 -22.17 -3.63
C GLY A 217 18.33 -21.11 -2.96
N GLY A 218 17.26 -20.64 -3.62
CA GLY A 218 16.32 -19.65 -3.07
C GLY A 218 16.62 -18.21 -3.52
N GLY A 219 15.62 -17.36 -3.29
CA GLY A 219 15.70 -15.97 -3.75
C GLY A 219 15.17 -15.75 -5.15
N ILE A 220 15.24 -14.49 -5.59
CA ILE A 220 14.69 -14.03 -6.87
C ILE A 220 15.76 -13.23 -7.60
N ARG A 221 15.93 -13.55 -8.89
CA ARG A 221 16.70 -12.74 -9.81
C ARG A 221 15.77 -11.75 -10.51
N THR A 222 16.17 -10.49 -10.54
CA THR A 222 15.49 -9.46 -11.33
C THR A 222 16.13 -9.39 -12.71
N LEU A 223 15.34 -9.51 -13.76
CA LEU A 223 15.76 -9.42 -15.16
C LEU A 223 15.67 -7.97 -15.63
N LEU A 224 16.75 -7.47 -16.22
CA LEU A 224 16.84 -6.10 -16.71
C LEU A 224 16.91 -6.09 -18.25
N ALA A 225 16.30 -5.08 -18.87
CA ALA A 225 16.39 -4.86 -20.30
C ALA A 225 17.85 -4.70 -20.74
N GLY A 226 18.24 -5.38 -21.82
CA GLY A 226 19.60 -5.28 -22.39
C GLY A 226 20.70 -5.94 -21.56
N ALA A 227 20.38 -6.68 -20.51
CA ALA A 227 21.31 -7.53 -19.79
C ALA A 227 21.30 -8.94 -20.42
N GLY A 228 21.98 -9.11 -21.55
CA GLY A 228 22.24 -10.38 -22.22
C GLY A 228 23.64 -10.88 -21.89
#